data_70c901ead2ec35a580eb78e9419e0f28
#
_entry.id   70c901ead2ec35a580eb78e9419e0f28
#
_cell.length_a   1.000
_cell.length_b   1.000
_cell.length_c   1.000
_cell.angle_alpha   90.00
_cell.angle_beta   90.00
_cell.angle_gamma   90.00
#
_symmetry.space_group_name_H-M   'P 1'
#
loop_
_entity.id
_entity.type
_entity.pdbx_description
1 polymer ?
#
loop_
_entity_poly.entity_id
_entity_poly.type
_entity_poly.pdbx_seq_one_letter_code
_entity_poly.pdbx_strand_id
1 'polypeptide(L)'
;MYQVLIVDDEPIVKIALRSMLDWGSLGFHICGTASNGQEALEMAERMHPDLIICDLKMPVMDGIDLIRTAKDRSMNCEFLVISNYEDFNYVRTALVLGASDYILKVSISPEELTTQLQKIKEKLDQKQTHHQHEENSAEQSFHHQEQHAAWREYFTHKSYALEDLVSITDIDTEHLGSLALCEISFDWYAQQLETLPAPDLIRSTLKNALEHFDRRRIIFFSSSSTLLLIQEEELKKQNNTIEGLAARIEQLFRYYMPLSPTIIYQDHVTDLLQARKVYHRFQELLELSFYGELGTMNAHNVSVTTSIPELTYRELATRILALPTAERLSRSEEHIKELLNTCRQQHVVPDKVIQYSVHLLVELEYQLSEIPASAHDQLVECADFMRNAISQEELEQHLFHALQVMFSPESNTQATTDQYSLEVEQSIAYIKENYMRKISLASVAEHVGLSSGYLCRIFKDETGGSINTYINNLRMNKAGELLSDKNSYIKEVAVAVGFEDQLYFSRLFKRYSGLTPSEYRASKNPQ
;
A
#
# COMPACT_ATOMS: atom_id res chain seq x y z
N MET A 1 15.06 24.69 26.22
CA MET A 1 13.70 25.26 26.28
C MET A 1 13.21 25.35 24.86
N TYR A 2 12.16 24.61 24.51
CA TYR A 2 11.69 24.45 23.14
C TYR A 2 10.89 25.66 22.66
N GLN A 3 11.12 26.09 21.42
CA GLN A 3 10.45 27.23 20.80
C GLN A 3 9.09 26.80 20.22
N VAL A 4 8.02 27.50 20.58
CA VAL A 4 6.64 27.21 20.13
C VAL A 4 6.11 28.38 19.32
N LEU A 5 5.61 28.08 18.12
CA LEU A 5 4.86 29.01 17.27
C LEU A 5 3.37 28.63 17.32
N ILE A 6 2.49 29.59 17.68
CA ILE A 6 1.04 29.40 17.70
C ILE A 6 0.44 30.03 16.43
N VAL A 7 -0.37 29.24 15.69
CA VAL A 7 -0.96 29.65 14.42
C VAL A 7 -2.46 29.44 14.45
N ASP A 8 -3.22 30.51 14.46
CA ASP A 8 -4.69 30.48 14.48
C ASP A 8 -5.21 31.82 13.95
N ASP A 9 -6.23 31.81 13.10
CA ASP A 9 -6.81 33.06 12.57
C ASP A 9 -7.65 33.81 13.60
N GLU A 10 -8.09 33.13 14.67
CA GLU A 10 -8.84 33.71 15.78
C GLU A 10 -7.90 34.31 16.85
N PRO A 11 -7.86 35.65 17.03
CA PRO A 11 -6.99 36.28 18.04
C PRO A 11 -7.29 35.80 19.46
N ILE A 12 -8.54 35.45 19.76
CA ILE A 12 -8.97 35.00 21.08
C ILE A 12 -8.38 33.65 21.44
N VAL A 13 -8.25 32.73 20.47
CA VAL A 13 -7.63 31.42 20.66
C VAL A 13 -6.13 31.55 20.97
N LYS A 14 -5.42 32.42 20.22
CA LYS A 14 -4.00 32.71 20.48
C LYS A 14 -3.77 33.27 21.89
N ILE A 15 -4.63 34.19 22.35
CA ILE A 15 -4.54 34.75 23.72
C ILE A 15 -4.84 33.66 24.75
N ALA A 16 -5.88 32.85 24.54
CA ALA A 16 -6.27 31.77 25.44
C ALA A 16 -5.13 30.75 25.59
N LEU A 17 -4.57 30.25 24.52
CA LEU A 17 -3.46 29.29 24.52
C LEU A 17 -2.23 29.86 25.24
N ARG A 18 -1.88 31.11 25.00
CA ARG A 18 -0.73 31.77 25.68
C ARG A 18 -0.91 31.89 27.19
N SER A 19 -2.15 32.12 27.66
CA SER A 19 -2.45 32.33 29.07
C SER A 19 -2.88 31.06 29.83
N MET A 20 -3.16 29.96 29.10
CA MET A 20 -3.72 28.74 29.67
C MET A 20 -2.71 27.98 30.54
N LEU A 21 -1.41 28.06 30.23
CA LEU A 21 -0.36 27.31 30.92
C LEU A 21 0.82 28.20 31.29
N ASP A 22 1.57 27.77 32.28
CA ASP A 22 2.94 28.24 32.50
C ASP A 22 3.89 27.47 31.60
N TRP A 23 4.04 27.96 30.38
CA TRP A 23 4.88 27.35 29.33
C TRP A 23 6.33 27.13 29.76
N GLY A 24 6.85 28.08 30.57
CA GLY A 24 8.21 28.01 31.12
C GLY A 24 8.45 26.80 32.00
N SER A 25 7.49 26.50 32.89
CA SER A 25 7.59 25.35 33.79
C SER A 25 7.53 24.00 33.06
N LEU A 26 6.88 23.95 31.88
CA LEU A 26 6.82 22.79 31.03
C LEU A 26 8.06 22.65 30.09
N GLY A 27 8.94 23.66 30.07
CA GLY A 27 10.14 23.64 29.23
C GLY A 27 9.93 24.20 27.83
N PHE A 28 8.85 24.93 27.59
CA PHE A 28 8.52 25.58 26.33
C PHE A 28 8.57 27.11 26.41
N HIS A 29 8.82 27.75 25.28
CA HIS A 29 8.79 29.21 25.13
C HIS A 29 8.02 29.57 23.86
N ILE A 30 7.01 30.43 23.97
CA ILE A 30 6.26 30.90 22.81
C ILE A 30 7.09 31.97 22.09
N CYS A 31 7.68 31.61 20.96
CA CYS A 31 8.51 32.49 20.16
C CYS A 31 7.71 33.45 19.27
N GLY A 32 6.46 33.12 18.95
CA GLY A 32 5.63 33.97 18.12
C GLY A 32 4.20 33.46 17.95
N THR A 33 3.39 34.26 17.25
CA THR A 33 2.03 33.88 16.83
C THR A 33 1.81 34.35 15.40
N ALA A 34 1.14 33.53 14.59
CA ALA A 34 0.73 33.83 13.22
C ALA A 34 -0.79 33.69 13.05
N SER A 35 -1.35 34.31 12.00
CA SER A 35 -2.78 34.30 11.74
C SER A 35 -3.18 33.47 10.50
N ASN A 36 -2.21 32.86 9.82
CA ASN A 36 -2.42 31.95 8.70
C ASN A 36 -1.12 31.16 8.43
N GLY A 37 -1.22 30.14 7.57
CA GLY A 37 -0.08 29.27 7.25
C GLY A 37 1.07 29.98 6.55
N GLN A 38 0.79 30.98 5.70
CA GLN A 38 1.83 31.73 5.00
C GLN A 38 2.69 32.54 5.96
N GLU A 39 2.07 33.29 6.88
CA GLU A 39 2.76 34.04 7.94
C GLU A 39 3.54 33.09 8.85
N ALA A 40 2.95 31.91 9.15
CA ALA A 40 3.60 30.88 9.96
C ALA A 40 4.88 30.34 9.31
N LEU A 41 4.89 30.08 8.01
CA LEU A 41 6.09 29.64 7.28
C LEU A 41 7.20 30.70 7.30
N GLU A 42 6.88 31.97 7.05
CA GLU A 42 7.84 33.06 7.08
C GLU A 42 8.45 33.25 8.49
N MET A 43 7.63 33.07 9.53
CA MET A 43 8.10 33.11 10.91
C MET A 43 8.94 31.88 11.25
N ALA A 44 8.51 30.68 10.81
CA ALA A 44 9.21 29.45 11.08
C ALA A 44 10.62 29.41 10.43
N GLU A 45 10.79 29.97 9.24
CA GLU A 45 12.09 30.13 8.58
C GLU A 45 13.06 31.04 9.36
N ARG A 46 12.54 32.03 10.08
CA ARG A 46 13.35 32.98 10.86
C ARG A 46 13.61 32.54 12.28
N MET A 47 12.64 31.90 12.91
CA MET A 47 12.64 31.59 14.34
C MET A 47 13.00 30.13 14.64
N HIS A 48 12.93 29.26 13.63
CA HIS A 48 13.21 27.83 13.74
C HIS A 48 12.48 27.19 14.95
N PRO A 49 11.12 27.25 15.02
CA PRO A 49 10.38 26.67 16.14
C PRO A 49 10.55 25.16 16.18
N ASP A 50 10.62 24.60 17.39
CA ASP A 50 10.64 23.16 17.64
C ASP A 50 9.22 22.56 17.53
N LEU A 51 8.20 23.37 17.84
CA LEU A 51 6.79 22.99 17.82
C LEU A 51 5.94 24.09 17.18
N ILE A 52 5.08 23.70 16.25
CA ILE A 52 4.03 24.57 15.70
C ILE A 52 2.67 24.03 16.17
N ILE A 53 1.91 24.86 16.89
CA ILE A 53 0.52 24.57 17.27
C ILE A 53 -0.35 25.32 16.25
N CYS A 54 -1.11 24.60 15.41
CA CYS A 54 -1.86 25.22 14.33
C CYS A 54 -3.32 24.80 14.27
N ASP A 55 -4.19 25.75 13.90
CA ASP A 55 -5.53 25.42 13.40
C ASP A 55 -5.44 24.84 11.98
N LEU A 56 -6.43 24.03 11.63
CA LEU A 56 -6.54 23.46 10.29
C LEU A 56 -7.20 24.42 9.29
N LYS A 57 -8.23 25.13 9.71
CA LYS A 57 -8.99 26.04 8.82
C LYS A 57 -8.58 27.48 9.05
N MET A 58 -7.75 27.99 8.18
CA MET A 58 -7.28 29.36 8.20
C MET A 58 -7.34 29.98 6.80
N PRO A 59 -7.53 31.31 6.69
CA PRO A 59 -7.48 32.00 5.41
C PRO A 59 -6.05 32.00 4.82
N VAL A 60 -5.93 32.26 3.51
CA VAL A 60 -4.70 32.38 2.73
C VAL A 60 -3.98 31.05 2.54
N MET A 61 -3.56 30.39 3.61
CA MET A 61 -2.97 29.06 3.63
C MET A 61 -3.50 28.33 4.86
N ASP A 62 -4.11 27.19 4.66
CA ASP A 62 -4.66 26.38 5.72
C ASP A 62 -3.58 25.55 6.45
N GLY A 63 -3.96 24.89 7.56
CA GLY A 63 -3.04 24.10 8.37
C GLY A 63 -2.51 22.87 7.65
N ILE A 64 -3.27 22.28 6.74
CA ILE A 64 -2.86 21.14 5.91
C ILE A 64 -1.74 21.56 4.95
N ASP A 65 -1.93 22.67 4.25
CA ASP A 65 -0.94 23.19 3.31
C ASP A 65 0.31 23.69 4.03
N LEU A 66 0.15 24.24 5.26
CA LEU A 66 1.28 24.60 6.13
C LEU A 66 2.12 23.36 6.47
N ILE A 67 1.50 22.27 6.95
CA ILE A 67 2.20 21.03 7.33
C ILE A 67 2.90 20.44 6.08
N ARG A 68 2.20 20.37 4.94
CA ARG A 68 2.77 19.85 3.69
C ARG A 68 3.99 20.67 3.25
N THR A 69 3.84 21.98 3.18
CA THR A 69 4.93 22.88 2.73
C THR A 69 6.14 22.86 3.66
N ALA A 70 5.91 22.81 4.98
CA ALA A 70 6.98 22.67 5.95
C ALA A 70 7.78 21.37 5.78
N LYS A 71 7.07 20.26 5.49
CA LYS A 71 7.69 18.96 5.20
C LYS A 71 8.46 18.96 3.88
N ASP A 72 7.89 19.50 2.82
CA ASP A 72 8.55 19.61 1.51
C ASP A 72 9.84 20.44 1.59
N ARG A 73 9.87 21.44 2.49
CA ARG A 73 11.07 22.24 2.80
C ARG A 73 12.00 21.61 3.84
N SER A 74 11.72 20.37 4.28
CA SER A 74 12.51 19.65 5.29
C SER A 74 12.68 20.43 6.60
N MET A 75 11.67 21.19 7.01
CA MET A 75 11.70 21.94 8.27
C MET A 75 11.63 20.96 9.45
N ASN A 76 12.59 21.05 10.37
CA ASN A 76 12.66 20.17 11.54
C ASN A 76 11.82 20.72 12.69
N CYS A 77 10.49 20.60 12.59
CA CYS A 77 9.57 21.00 13.65
C CYS A 77 8.45 19.98 13.81
N GLU A 78 7.93 19.85 15.04
CA GLU A 78 6.74 19.03 15.32
C GLU A 78 5.48 19.87 15.14
N PHE A 79 4.35 19.21 14.81
CA PHE A 79 3.05 19.87 14.65
C PHE A 79 2.04 19.31 15.63
N LEU A 80 1.40 20.19 16.42
CA LEU A 80 0.20 19.89 17.22
C LEU A 80 -0.99 20.62 16.58
N VAL A 81 -1.97 19.84 16.15
CA VAL A 81 -3.15 20.40 15.48
C VAL A 81 -4.23 20.72 16.49
N ILE A 82 -4.90 21.86 16.34
CA ILE A 82 -6.10 22.22 17.10
C ILE A 82 -7.24 22.40 16.09
N SER A 83 -8.36 21.69 16.24
CA SER A 83 -9.46 21.78 15.29
C SER A 83 -10.84 21.69 15.92
N ASN A 84 -11.87 22.08 15.19
CA ASN A 84 -13.27 21.91 15.59
C ASN A 84 -13.76 20.48 15.27
N TYR A 85 -14.81 20.03 15.97
CA TYR A 85 -15.37 18.66 15.83
C TYR A 85 -15.81 18.30 14.40
N GLU A 86 -16.20 19.29 13.60
CA GLU A 86 -16.65 19.09 12.21
C GLU A 86 -15.51 18.83 11.22
N ASP A 87 -14.26 18.97 11.64
CA ASP A 87 -13.07 18.91 10.78
C ASP A 87 -12.38 17.53 10.77
N PHE A 88 -13.08 16.47 11.14
CA PHE A 88 -12.50 15.12 11.28
C PHE A 88 -11.65 14.65 10.06
N ASN A 89 -12.11 14.94 8.85
CA ASN A 89 -11.35 14.61 7.63
C ASN A 89 -10.05 15.42 7.51
N TYR A 90 -10.06 16.68 7.97
CA TYR A 90 -8.90 17.56 7.98
C TYR A 90 -7.89 17.14 9.04
N VAL A 91 -8.33 16.86 10.26
CA VAL A 91 -7.48 16.30 11.34
C VAL A 91 -6.77 15.04 10.88
N ARG A 92 -7.51 14.15 10.27
CA ARG A 92 -6.97 12.93 9.70
C ARG A 92 -5.89 13.20 8.65
N THR A 93 -6.13 14.11 7.71
CA THR A 93 -5.14 14.48 6.69
C THR A 93 -3.88 15.07 7.32
N ALA A 94 -4.02 15.90 8.35
CA ALA A 94 -2.89 16.46 9.09
C ALA A 94 -2.03 15.38 9.76
N LEU A 95 -2.66 14.37 10.39
CA LEU A 95 -1.95 13.23 10.99
C LEU A 95 -1.23 12.38 9.93
N VAL A 96 -1.87 12.13 8.79
CA VAL A 96 -1.25 11.43 7.64
C VAL A 96 -0.03 12.20 7.11
N LEU A 97 -0.11 13.51 7.07
CA LEU A 97 1.01 14.39 6.69
C LEU A 97 2.09 14.48 7.79
N GLY A 98 1.86 13.88 8.97
CA GLY A 98 2.85 13.75 10.05
C GLY A 98 2.75 14.82 11.12
N ALA A 99 1.55 15.35 11.40
CA ALA A 99 1.30 16.04 12.66
C ALA A 99 1.49 15.06 13.82
N SER A 100 2.04 15.55 14.93
CA SER A 100 2.42 14.71 16.08
C SER A 100 1.22 14.24 16.88
N ASP A 101 0.21 15.13 17.04
CA ASP A 101 -1.06 14.84 17.70
C ASP A 101 -2.09 15.93 17.37
N TYR A 102 -3.33 15.80 17.89
CA TYR A 102 -4.37 16.81 17.73
C TYR A 102 -5.17 17.03 19.03
N ILE A 103 -5.79 18.19 19.16
CA ILE A 103 -6.71 18.56 20.23
C ILE A 103 -7.97 19.17 19.62
N LEU A 104 -9.14 18.83 20.17
CA LEU A 104 -10.39 19.47 19.76
C LEU A 104 -10.53 20.84 20.46
N LYS A 105 -10.82 21.91 19.70
CA LYS A 105 -11.01 23.27 20.25
C LYS A 105 -12.07 23.31 21.36
N VAL A 106 -13.13 22.51 21.22
CA VAL A 106 -14.27 22.47 22.16
C VAL A 106 -13.89 21.84 23.50
N SER A 107 -12.94 20.91 23.54
CA SER A 107 -12.51 20.19 24.74
C SER A 107 -11.17 20.66 25.30
N ILE A 108 -10.55 21.67 24.69
CA ILE A 108 -9.21 22.11 25.11
C ILE A 108 -9.20 22.55 26.57
N SER A 109 -8.47 21.81 27.39
CA SER A 109 -8.27 22.10 28.81
C SER A 109 -6.77 22.22 29.12
N PRO A 110 -6.40 22.91 30.22
CA PRO A 110 -5.00 22.96 30.66
C PRO A 110 -4.38 21.57 30.82
N GLU A 111 -5.15 20.60 31.35
CA GLU A 111 -4.70 19.23 31.60
C GLU A 111 -4.44 18.50 30.29
N GLU A 112 -5.35 18.58 29.28
CA GLU A 112 -5.21 17.94 27.99
C GLU A 112 -4.03 18.53 27.21
N LEU A 113 -3.92 19.86 27.15
CA LEU A 113 -2.80 20.53 26.48
C LEU A 113 -1.46 20.17 27.16
N THR A 114 -1.41 20.13 28.50
CA THR A 114 -0.22 19.72 29.26
C THR A 114 0.19 18.29 28.89
N THR A 115 -0.77 17.36 28.82
CA THR A 115 -0.51 15.96 28.48
C THR A 115 0.10 15.84 27.09
N GLN A 116 -0.43 16.56 26.12
CA GLN A 116 0.10 16.51 24.74
C GLN A 116 1.48 17.16 24.63
N LEU A 117 1.69 18.29 25.31
CA LEU A 117 3.00 18.95 25.36
C LEU A 117 4.07 18.07 26.01
N GLN A 118 3.73 17.31 27.05
CA GLN A 118 4.65 16.36 27.68
C GLN A 118 5.09 15.26 26.70
N LYS A 119 4.15 14.65 25.97
CA LYS A 119 4.47 13.66 24.92
C LYS A 119 5.36 14.24 23.84
N ILE A 120 5.05 15.46 23.37
CA ILE A 120 5.86 16.13 22.34
C ILE A 120 7.25 16.45 22.89
N LYS A 121 7.35 16.88 24.14
CA LYS A 121 8.63 17.14 24.80
C LYS A 121 9.50 15.89 24.86
N GLU A 122 8.94 14.76 25.30
CA GLU A 122 9.65 13.48 25.32
C GLU A 122 10.19 13.12 23.92
N LYS A 123 9.40 13.38 22.87
CA LYS A 123 9.81 13.17 21.47
C LYS A 123 10.94 14.12 21.06
N LEU A 124 10.88 15.40 21.46
CA LEU A 124 11.92 16.38 21.19
C LEU A 124 13.20 16.11 21.99
N ASP A 125 13.06 15.71 23.27
CA ASP A 125 14.19 15.32 24.14
C ASP A 125 14.91 14.08 23.57
N GLN A 126 14.16 13.11 23.06
CA GLN A 126 14.72 11.95 22.34
C GLN A 126 15.49 12.38 21.08
N LYS A 127 14.97 13.33 20.29
CA LYS A 127 15.67 13.86 19.11
C LYS A 127 16.95 14.61 19.48
N GLN A 128 16.96 15.38 20.59
CA GLN A 128 18.16 16.11 21.03
C GLN A 128 19.22 15.19 21.64
N THR A 129 18.82 14.16 22.38
CA THR A 129 19.76 13.14 22.88
C THR A 129 20.39 12.34 21.72
N HIS A 130 19.67 12.17 20.61
CA HIS A 130 20.24 11.58 19.39
C HIS A 130 21.38 12.41 18.79
N HIS A 131 21.32 13.74 18.80
CA HIS A 131 22.40 14.60 18.31
C HIS A 131 23.67 14.61 19.17
N GLN A 132 23.57 14.31 20.47
CA GLN A 132 24.73 14.22 21.37
C GLN A 132 25.35 12.80 21.45
N HIS A 133 24.65 11.78 20.94
CA HIS A 133 25.10 10.39 20.90
C HIS A 133 25.36 9.88 19.48
N GLU A 134 25.62 10.78 18.51
CA GLU A 134 25.76 10.40 17.10
C GLU A 134 26.87 9.36 16.83
N GLU A 135 27.92 9.26 17.64
CA GLU A 135 28.94 8.21 17.48
C GLU A 135 28.49 6.84 17.99
N ASN A 136 27.76 6.74 19.14
CA ASN A 136 27.24 5.48 19.66
C ASN A 136 25.88 5.10 19.06
N SER A 137 25.08 6.07 18.61
CA SER A 137 23.76 5.82 18.02
C SER A 137 23.84 5.45 16.54
N ALA A 138 24.90 5.84 15.82
CA ALA A 138 25.16 5.37 14.47
C ALA A 138 25.42 3.87 14.44
N GLU A 139 26.22 3.35 15.37
CA GLU A 139 26.47 1.90 15.48
C GLU A 139 25.21 1.14 15.91
N GLN A 140 24.44 1.64 16.88
CA GLN A 140 23.19 1.00 17.30
C GLN A 140 22.10 1.09 16.21
N SER A 141 21.99 2.21 15.51
CA SER A 141 21.08 2.37 14.38
C SER A 141 21.48 1.48 13.21
N PHE A 142 22.77 1.37 12.92
CA PHE A 142 23.29 0.47 11.90
C PHE A 142 23.05 -1.00 12.27
N HIS A 143 23.30 -1.37 13.52
CA HIS A 143 23.06 -2.73 14.02
C HIS A 143 21.56 -3.09 13.98
N HIS A 144 20.66 -2.18 14.33
CA HIS A 144 19.22 -2.40 14.19
C HIS A 144 18.79 -2.53 12.71
N GLN A 145 19.36 -1.74 11.82
CA GLN A 145 19.07 -1.87 10.38
C GLN A 145 19.58 -3.21 9.82
N GLU A 146 20.75 -3.63 10.26
CA GLU A 146 21.35 -4.92 9.89
C GLU A 146 20.52 -6.11 10.40
N GLN A 147 20.06 -6.07 11.65
CA GLN A 147 19.15 -7.07 12.21
C GLN A 147 17.82 -7.14 11.44
N HIS A 148 17.21 -6.00 11.14
CA HIS A 148 15.99 -5.97 10.32
C HIS A 148 16.21 -6.48 8.89
N ALA A 149 17.37 -6.21 8.30
CA ALA A 149 17.74 -6.74 7.00
C ALA A 149 17.91 -8.26 7.05
N ALA A 150 18.60 -8.79 8.06
CA ALA A 150 18.79 -10.24 8.26
C ALA A 150 17.44 -10.97 8.42
N TRP A 151 16.52 -10.43 9.20
CA TRP A 151 15.17 -10.98 9.32
C TRP A 151 14.43 -11.01 7.99
N ARG A 152 14.47 -9.93 7.21
CA ARG A 152 13.83 -9.88 5.88
C ARG A 152 14.43 -10.92 4.95
N GLU A 153 15.76 -10.99 4.86
CA GLU A 153 16.47 -12.00 4.04
C GLU A 153 16.09 -13.42 4.45
N TYR A 154 16.05 -13.70 5.76
CA TYR A 154 15.68 -15.01 6.27
C TYR A 154 14.29 -15.43 5.84
N PHE A 155 13.28 -14.57 5.92
CA PHE A 155 11.91 -14.91 5.53
C PHE A 155 11.70 -14.94 4.02
N THR A 156 12.37 -14.09 3.25
CA THR A 156 12.15 -13.95 1.81
C THR A 156 13.01 -14.86 0.95
N HIS A 157 14.25 -15.16 1.38
CA HIS A 157 15.21 -15.93 0.57
C HIS A 157 15.44 -17.33 1.15
N LYS A 158 15.04 -18.36 0.40
CA LYS A 158 15.19 -19.78 0.82
C LYS A 158 16.63 -20.21 1.09
N SER A 159 17.60 -19.56 0.46
CA SER A 159 19.04 -19.86 0.61
C SER A 159 19.68 -19.22 1.84
N TYR A 160 18.99 -18.29 2.53
CA TYR A 160 19.54 -17.64 3.73
C TYR A 160 19.49 -18.60 4.92
N ALA A 161 20.66 -18.87 5.52
CA ALA A 161 20.76 -19.86 6.59
C ALA A 161 20.26 -19.33 7.94
N LEU A 162 19.77 -20.23 8.80
CA LEU A 162 19.35 -19.87 10.15
C LEU A 162 20.53 -19.40 11.01
N GLU A 163 21.70 -20.01 10.81
CA GLU A 163 22.95 -19.68 11.50
C GLU A 163 23.36 -18.22 11.24
N ASP A 164 23.19 -17.74 10.02
CA ASP A 164 23.48 -16.34 9.63
C ASP A 164 22.53 -15.38 10.35
N LEU A 165 21.24 -15.71 10.42
CA LEU A 165 20.26 -14.91 11.17
C LEU A 165 20.63 -14.84 12.66
N VAL A 166 20.92 -15.99 13.28
CA VAL A 166 21.26 -16.07 14.71
C VAL A 166 22.52 -15.24 15.01
N SER A 167 23.53 -15.31 14.14
CA SER A 167 24.77 -14.56 14.33
C SER A 167 24.62 -13.04 14.32
N ILE A 168 23.63 -12.53 13.56
CA ILE A 168 23.38 -11.08 13.41
C ILE A 168 22.39 -10.58 14.46
N THR A 169 21.39 -11.40 14.81
CA THR A 169 20.27 -10.94 15.66
C THR A 169 20.44 -11.29 17.13
N ASP A 170 21.45 -12.09 17.50
CA ASP A 170 21.68 -12.62 18.85
C ASP A 170 20.43 -13.31 19.45
N ILE A 171 19.58 -13.89 18.58
CA ILE A 171 18.36 -14.54 19.03
C ILE A 171 18.66 -15.89 19.69
N ASP A 172 18.17 -16.06 20.91
CA ASP A 172 18.24 -17.35 21.60
C ASP A 172 17.17 -18.30 21.04
N THR A 173 17.60 -19.21 20.18
CA THR A 173 16.72 -20.20 19.53
C THR A 173 16.31 -21.33 20.46
N GLU A 174 17.11 -21.62 21.53
CA GLU A 174 16.82 -22.71 22.48
C GLU A 174 15.69 -22.34 23.46
N HIS A 175 15.56 -21.04 23.80
CA HIS A 175 14.56 -20.56 24.74
C HIS A 175 13.45 -19.73 24.03
N LEU A 176 13.29 -19.91 22.72
CA LEU A 176 12.30 -19.13 21.96
C LEU A 176 10.85 -19.50 22.32
N GLY A 177 10.63 -20.75 22.76
CA GLY A 177 9.28 -21.25 23.09
C GLY A 177 8.35 -21.32 21.89
N SER A 178 7.05 -21.50 22.17
CA SER A 178 6.02 -21.45 21.14
C SER A 178 5.77 -20.01 20.69
N LEU A 179 5.73 -19.79 19.37
CA LEU A 179 5.51 -18.50 18.73
C LEU A 179 4.10 -18.40 18.15
N ALA A 180 3.59 -17.19 18.15
CA ALA A 180 2.48 -16.78 17.29
C ALA A 180 2.99 -15.78 16.26
N LEU A 181 2.62 -15.98 15.01
CA LEU A 181 2.93 -15.08 13.90
C LEU A 181 1.69 -14.28 13.52
N CYS A 182 1.92 -13.02 13.17
CA CYS A 182 0.87 -12.16 12.66
C CYS A 182 1.45 -11.24 11.58
N GLU A 183 0.94 -11.32 10.37
CA GLU A 183 1.27 -10.41 9.27
C GLU A 183 0.16 -9.38 9.10
N ILE A 184 0.56 -8.12 8.99
CA ILE A 184 -0.32 -6.98 8.77
C ILE A 184 0.06 -6.41 7.41
N SER A 185 -0.84 -6.47 6.45
CA SER A 185 -0.62 -6.00 5.08
C SER A 185 -1.64 -4.95 4.66
N PHE A 186 -1.14 -3.92 4.00
CA PHE A 186 -1.92 -2.89 3.31
C PHE A 186 -1.75 -2.99 1.79
N ASP A 187 -1.25 -4.12 1.27
CA ASP A 187 -0.92 -4.28 -0.15
C ASP A 187 -2.14 -4.11 -1.05
N TRP A 188 -3.34 -4.54 -0.60
CA TRP A 188 -4.58 -4.29 -1.33
C TRP A 188 -4.86 -2.80 -1.51
N TYR A 189 -4.67 -2.00 -0.45
CA TYR A 189 -4.83 -0.54 -0.52
C TYR A 189 -3.73 0.14 -1.32
N ALA A 190 -2.50 -0.37 -1.27
CA ALA A 190 -1.38 0.14 -2.07
C ALA A 190 -1.64 0.02 -3.57
N GLN A 191 -2.45 -0.95 -3.98
CA GLN A 191 -2.87 -1.15 -5.36
C GLN A 191 -4.04 -0.25 -5.77
N GLN A 192 -4.91 0.11 -4.84
CA GLN A 192 -6.17 0.86 -5.08
C GLN A 192 -6.04 2.36 -4.81
N LEU A 193 -5.21 2.75 -3.84
CA LEU A 193 -5.07 4.13 -3.38
C LEU A 193 -3.77 4.75 -3.92
N GLU A 194 -3.85 6.02 -4.30
CA GLU A 194 -2.70 6.80 -4.76
C GLU A 194 -1.63 6.99 -3.67
N THR A 195 -2.03 6.96 -2.41
CA THR A 195 -1.12 7.14 -1.28
C THR A 195 -1.49 6.22 -0.11
N LEU A 196 -0.53 5.39 0.32
CA LEU A 196 -0.60 4.74 1.62
C LEU A 196 -0.42 5.78 2.74
N PRO A 197 -0.93 5.50 3.95
CA PRO A 197 -0.57 6.29 5.13
C PRO A 197 0.95 6.38 5.27
N ALA A 198 1.43 7.50 5.81
CA ALA A 198 2.85 7.66 6.07
C ALA A 198 3.39 6.45 6.88
N PRO A 199 4.54 5.86 6.50
CA PRO A 199 5.09 4.69 7.21
C PRO A 199 5.25 4.90 8.72
N ASP A 200 5.54 6.13 9.13
CA ASP A 200 5.66 6.50 10.54
C ASP A 200 4.33 6.42 11.30
N LEU A 201 3.20 6.66 10.63
CA LEU A 201 1.87 6.50 11.24
C LEU A 201 1.54 5.02 11.46
N ILE A 202 1.84 4.17 10.48
CA ILE A 202 1.68 2.71 10.63
C ILE A 202 2.57 2.22 11.79
N ARG A 203 3.83 2.65 11.83
CA ARG A 203 4.77 2.29 12.90
C ARG A 203 4.33 2.76 14.27
N SER A 204 3.85 4.00 14.40
CA SER A 204 3.37 4.55 15.68
C SER A 204 2.11 3.84 16.16
N THR A 205 1.17 3.54 15.26
CA THR A 205 -0.04 2.78 15.61
C THR A 205 0.30 1.37 16.10
N LEU A 206 1.24 0.68 15.42
CA LEU A 206 1.73 -0.63 15.86
C LEU A 206 2.49 -0.55 17.18
N LYS A 207 3.33 0.47 17.39
CA LYS A 207 4.01 0.69 18.68
C LYS A 207 3.03 0.82 19.83
N ASN A 208 1.94 1.54 19.65
CA ASN A 208 0.89 1.69 20.67
C ASN A 208 0.16 0.36 20.95
N ALA A 209 -0.13 -0.42 19.89
CA ALA A 209 -0.75 -1.73 20.04
C ALA A 209 0.16 -2.75 20.76
N LEU A 210 1.48 -2.60 20.60
CA LEU A 210 2.52 -3.54 21.02
C LEU A 210 3.41 -2.98 22.13
N GLU A 211 2.93 -2.04 22.93
CA GLU A 211 3.71 -1.36 23.97
C GLU A 211 4.37 -2.32 24.97
N HIS A 212 3.74 -3.47 25.22
CA HIS A 212 4.18 -4.48 26.19
C HIS A 212 4.88 -5.70 25.58
N PHE A 213 5.17 -5.68 24.27
CA PHE A 213 5.82 -6.78 23.56
C PHE A 213 7.26 -6.44 23.19
N ASP A 214 8.08 -7.48 22.99
CA ASP A 214 9.47 -7.30 22.55
C ASP A 214 9.53 -6.72 21.13
N ARG A 215 9.93 -5.47 21.02
CA ARG A 215 9.97 -4.71 19.76
C ARG A 215 11.00 -5.24 18.75
N ARG A 216 12.00 -6.03 19.19
CA ARG A 216 13.02 -6.64 18.32
C ARG A 216 12.44 -7.67 17.35
N ARG A 217 11.20 -8.12 17.61
CA ARG A 217 10.49 -9.11 16.81
C ARG A 217 9.40 -8.52 15.92
N ILE A 218 9.41 -7.21 15.72
CA ILE A 218 8.56 -6.50 14.77
C ILE A 218 9.39 -6.28 13.50
N ILE A 219 9.06 -7.00 12.43
CA ILE A 219 9.81 -6.99 11.18
C ILE A 219 9.02 -6.20 10.14
N PHE A 220 9.52 -5.04 9.77
CA PHE A 220 8.95 -4.24 8.68
C PHE A 220 9.56 -4.70 7.36
N PHE A 221 8.75 -5.34 6.50
CA PHE A 221 9.19 -5.76 5.17
C PHE A 221 9.16 -4.59 4.19
N SER A 222 8.11 -3.78 4.24
CA SER A 222 7.90 -2.63 3.38
C SER A 222 7.12 -1.54 4.13
N SER A 223 6.75 -0.46 3.44
CA SER A 223 5.80 0.53 3.96
C SER A 223 4.38 -0.03 4.11
N SER A 224 4.07 -1.15 3.44
CA SER A 224 2.74 -1.76 3.41
C SER A 224 2.64 -3.10 4.14
N SER A 225 3.75 -3.71 4.59
CA SER A 225 3.74 -5.05 5.18
C SER A 225 4.65 -5.14 6.42
N THR A 226 4.12 -5.73 7.50
CA THR A 226 4.81 -5.92 8.78
C THR A 226 4.51 -7.31 9.32
N LEU A 227 5.54 -8.05 9.72
CA LEU A 227 5.44 -9.34 10.40
C LEU A 227 5.76 -9.19 11.88
N LEU A 228 4.91 -9.73 12.73
CA LEU A 228 5.10 -9.82 14.17
C LEU A 228 5.43 -11.28 14.53
N LEU A 229 6.51 -11.47 15.29
CA LEU A 229 6.84 -12.74 15.93
C LEU A 229 6.67 -12.56 17.44
N ILE A 230 5.68 -13.19 18.03
CA ILE A 230 5.31 -12.99 19.43
C ILE A 230 5.41 -14.33 20.15
N GLN A 231 6.06 -14.38 21.31
CA GLN A 231 6.03 -15.56 22.16
C GLN A 231 4.64 -15.73 22.76
N GLU A 232 4.08 -16.94 22.67
CA GLU A 232 2.75 -17.20 23.26
C GLU A 232 2.72 -16.97 24.77
N GLU A 233 3.85 -17.11 25.46
CA GLU A 233 3.96 -16.78 26.88
C GLU A 233 3.74 -15.29 27.16
N GLU A 234 4.19 -14.41 26.26
CA GLU A 234 3.95 -12.97 26.39
C GLU A 234 2.45 -12.65 26.24
N LEU A 235 1.77 -13.31 25.28
CA LEU A 235 0.32 -13.19 25.13
C LEU A 235 -0.41 -13.66 26.39
N LYS A 236 -0.04 -14.83 26.92
CA LYS A 236 -0.63 -15.41 28.14
C LYS A 236 -0.43 -14.51 29.38
N LYS A 237 0.76 -13.91 29.54
CA LYS A 237 1.03 -12.95 30.64
C LYS A 237 0.12 -11.73 30.58
N GLN A 238 -0.31 -11.34 29.39
CA GLN A 238 -1.25 -10.23 29.18
C GLN A 238 -2.71 -10.67 29.15
N ASN A 239 -2.99 -11.94 29.45
CA ASN A 239 -4.32 -12.53 29.35
C ASN A 239 -4.98 -12.33 27.98
N ASN A 240 -4.18 -12.45 26.91
CA ASN A 240 -4.57 -12.21 25.53
C ASN A 240 -4.23 -13.42 24.62
N THR A 241 -4.82 -13.44 23.43
CA THR A 241 -4.55 -14.41 22.37
C THR A 241 -4.06 -13.66 21.13
N ILE A 242 -3.45 -14.37 20.17
CA ILE A 242 -3.06 -13.76 18.89
C ILE A 242 -4.28 -13.22 18.12
N GLU A 243 -5.40 -13.91 18.18
CA GLU A 243 -6.68 -13.46 17.61
C GLU A 243 -7.15 -12.15 18.26
N GLY A 244 -7.14 -12.07 19.59
CA GLY A 244 -7.49 -10.86 20.33
C GLY A 244 -6.56 -9.68 20.02
N LEU A 245 -5.26 -9.95 19.86
CA LEU A 245 -4.28 -8.94 19.45
C LEU A 245 -4.55 -8.47 18.01
N ALA A 246 -4.80 -9.40 17.07
CA ALA A 246 -5.13 -9.09 15.69
C ALA A 246 -6.39 -8.21 15.60
N ALA A 247 -7.45 -8.57 16.32
CA ALA A 247 -8.69 -7.79 16.39
C ALA A 247 -8.45 -6.38 16.97
N ARG A 248 -7.62 -6.26 18.01
CA ARG A 248 -7.24 -4.96 18.58
C ARG A 248 -6.46 -4.10 17.58
N ILE A 249 -5.51 -4.68 16.86
CA ILE A 249 -4.74 -3.99 15.82
C ILE A 249 -5.68 -3.50 14.71
N GLU A 250 -6.58 -4.34 14.22
CA GLU A 250 -7.58 -3.97 13.22
C GLU A 250 -8.44 -2.79 13.69
N GLN A 251 -8.94 -2.86 14.93
CA GLN A 251 -9.75 -1.79 15.52
C GLN A 251 -8.99 -0.47 15.64
N LEU A 252 -7.71 -0.51 16.04
CA LEU A 252 -6.86 0.69 16.11
C LEU A 252 -6.64 1.30 14.73
N PHE A 253 -6.36 0.49 13.70
CA PHE A 253 -6.22 1.01 12.35
C PHE A 253 -7.53 1.61 11.83
N ARG A 254 -8.67 0.97 12.05
CA ARG A 254 -9.99 1.53 11.70
C ARG A 254 -10.30 2.84 12.44
N TYR A 255 -9.80 2.98 13.66
CA TYR A 255 -10.01 4.20 14.46
C TYR A 255 -9.14 5.36 14.00
N TYR A 256 -7.84 5.12 13.79
CA TYR A 256 -6.88 6.17 13.37
C TYR A 256 -6.82 6.38 11.85
N MET A 257 -7.18 5.36 11.08
CA MET A 257 -7.17 5.39 9.62
C MET A 257 -8.41 4.67 9.12
N PRO A 258 -9.15 5.16 8.11
CA PRO A 258 -10.29 4.45 7.52
C PRO A 258 -9.82 3.35 6.58
N LEU A 259 -8.81 2.62 6.98
CA LEU A 259 -8.22 1.51 6.27
C LEU A 259 -8.34 0.28 7.15
N SER A 260 -8.82 -0.83 6.58
CA SER A 260 -8.83 -2.13 7.24
C SER A 260 -7.66 -2.94 6.71
N PRO A 261 -6.56 -3.10 7.48
CA PRO A 261 -5.46 -3.93 7.01
C PRO A 261 -5.93 -5.37 6.84
N THR A 262 -5.33 -6.09 5.89
CA THR A 262 -5.38 -7.55 5.91
C THR A 262 -4.48 -8.04 7.04
N ILE A 263 -5.05 -8.81 7.96
CA ILE A 263 -4.30 -9.38 9.09
C ILE A 263 -4.41 -10.90 9.02
N ILE A 264 -3.28 -11.57 8.82
CA ILE A 264 -3.20 -13.02 8.81
C ILE A 264 -2.38 -13.46 10.01
N TYR A 265 -2.91 -14.37 10.82
CA TYR A 265 -2.22 -14.86 12.00
C TYR A 265 -2.25 -16.38 12.10
N GLN A 266 -1.29 -16.91 12.85
CA GLN A 266 -1.18 -18.33 13.20
C GLN A 266 -0.44 -18.48 14.53
N ASP A 267 -0.96 -19.31 15.40
CA ASP A 267 -0.36 -19.72 16.67
C ASP A 267 0.34 -21.09 16.58
N HIS A 268 0.89 -21.54 17.69
CA HIS A 268 1.54 -22.84 17.84
C HIS A 268 2.67 -23.12 16.87
N VAL A 269 3.50 -22.11 16.61
CA VAL A 269 4.70 -22.22 15.79
C VAL A 269 5.89 -22.58 16.68
N THR A 270 6.49 -23.75 16.46
CA THR A 270 7.45 -24.36 17.38
C THR A 270 8.85 -23.79 17.26
N ASP A 271 9.24 -23.34 16.08
CA ASP A 271 10.60 -22.88 15.78
C ASP A 271 10.65 -21.93 14.58
N LEU A 272 11.83 -21.35 14.31
CA LEU A 272 12.00 -20.38 13.22
C LEU A 272 11.90 -21.01 11.82
N LEU A 273 12.21 -22.29 11.67
CA LEU A 273 12.04 -22.97 10.37
C LEU A 273 10.56 -23.14 10.03
N GLN A 274 9.75 -23.47 11.05
CA GLN A 274 8.30 -23.50 10.91
C GLN A 274 7.75 -22.08 10.68
N ALA A 275 8.25 -21.07 11.41
CA ALA A 275 7.88 -19.67 11.23
C ALA A 275 8.06 -19.22 9.77
N ARG A 276 9.17 -19.60 9.15
CA ARG A 276 9.43 -19.32 7.73
C ARG A 276 8.41 -19.98 6.79
N LYS A 277 8.03 -21.23 7.07
CA LYS A 277 6.97 -21.93 6.29
C LYS A 277 5.62 -21.23 6.45
N VAL A 278 5.29 -20.83 7.69
CA VAL A 278 4.07 -20.07 8.00
C VAL A 278 4.06 -18.73 7.27
N TYR A 279 5.17 -18.00 7.26
CA TYR A 279 5.29 -16.74 6.50
C TYR A 279 5.03 -16.96 5.00
N HIS A 280 5.63 -17.99 4.39
CA HIS A 280 5.34 -18.30 2.98
C HIS A 280 3.87 -18.64 2.76
N ARG A 281 3.25 -19.33 3.73
CA ARG A 281 1.80 -19.57 3.69
C ARG A 281 0.99 -18.28 3.77
N PHE A 282 1.42 -17.30 4.57
CA PHE A 282 0.78 -15.98 4.61
C PHE A 282 0.85 -15.28 3.26
N GLN A 283 2.00 -15.36 2.56
CA GLN A 283 2.13 -14.78 1.21
C GLN A 283 1.16 -15.42 0.21
N GLU A 284 0.97 -16.75 0.26
CA GLU A 284 -0.05 -17.43 -0.57
C GLU A 284 -1.47 -16.95 -0.25
N LEU A 285 -1.79 -16.72 1.03
CA LEU A 285 -3.10 -16.22 1.44
C LEU A 285 -3.32 -14.76 1.05
N LEU A 286 -2.27 -13.93 1.09
CA LEU A 286 -2.34 -12.54 0.64
C LEU A 286 -2.66 -12.41 -0.85
N GLU A 287 -2.27 -13.40 -1.68
CA GLU A 287 -2.66 -13.42 -3.10
C GLU A 287 -4.18 -13.44 -3.30
N LEU A 288 -4.94 -13.98 -2.32
CA LEU A 288 -6.42 -13.98 -2.37
C LEU A 288 -7.04 -12.57 -2.32
N SER A 289 -6.25 -11.52 -2.02
CA SER A 289 -6.66 -10.12 -2.16
C SER A 289 -7.08 -9.76 -3.60
N PHE A 290 -6.70 -10.58 -4.57
CA PHE A 290 -7.23 -10.54 -5.94
C PHE A 290 -8.76 -10.58 -5.99
N TYR A 291 -9.40 -11.28 -5.05
CA TYR A 291 -10.85 -11.40 -4.96
C TYR A 291 -11.52 -10.26 -4.16
N GLY A 292 -10.74 -9.36 -3.58
CA GLY A 292 -11.19 -8.22 -2.79
C GLY A 292 -10.55 -8.13 -1.41
N GLU A 293 -11.13 -7.33 -0.54
CA GLU A 293 -10.65 -7.13 0.84
C GLU A 293 -10.77 -8.42 1.66
N LEU A 294 -9.68 -8.85 2.30
CA LEU A 294 -9.62 -10.12 3.03
C LEU A 294 -9.99 -9.99 4.52
N GLY A 295 -9.73 -8.84 5.15
CA GLY A 295 -9.90 -8.64 6.59
C GLY A 295 -8.94 -9.45 7.46
N THR A 296 -9.40 -9.84 8.66
CA THR A 296 -8.61 -10.59 9.66
C THR A 296 -8.92 -12.07 9.59
N MET A 297 -7.89 -12.93 9.45
CA MET A 297 -8.06 -14.38 9.31
C MET A 297 -6.98 -15.21 10.01
N ASN A 298 -7.37 -16.42 10.45
CA ASN A 298 -6.45 -17.44 10.91
C ASN A 298 -6.01 -18.32 9.73
N ALA A 299 -4.71 -18.44 9.50
CA ALA A 299 -4.15 -19.20 8.38
C ALA A 299 -4.48 -20.70 8.42
N HIS A 300 -4.74 -21.27 9.60
CA HIS A 300 -5.18 -22.67 9.73
C HIS A 300 -6.57 -22.91 9.15
N ASN A 301 -7.45 -21.90 9.17
CA ASN A 301 -8.85 -22.06 8.78
C ASN A 301 -9.08 -21.85 7.28
N VAL A 302 -8.07 -21.41 6.54
CA VAL A 302 -8.18 -21.10 5.11
C VAL A 302 -7.37 -22.11 4.32
N SER A 303 -8.02 -22.86 3.45
CA SER A 303 -7.37 -23.71 2.46
C SER A 303 -7.38 -23.04 1.09
N VAL A 304 -6.25 -23.09 0.41
CA VAL A 304 -6.10 -22.59 -0.96
C VAL A 304 -6.05 -23.79 -1.90
N THR A 305 -6.74 -23.72 -3.02
CA THR A 305 -6.73 -24.76 -4.04
C THR A 305 -6.13 -24.27 -5.36
N THR A 306 -5.45 -25.16 -6.06
CA THR A 306 -4.95 -24.91 -7.43
C THR A 306 -5.89 -25.48 -8.50
N SER A 307 -6.91 -26.21 -8.09
CA SER A 307 -7.89 -26.83 -8.99
C SER A 307 -9.02 -25.86 -9.24
N ILE A 308 -9.29 -25.57 -10.50
CA ILE A 308 -10.48 -24.82 -10.89
C ILE A 308 -11.67 -25.77 -10.84
N PRO A 309 -12.75 -25.40 -10.16
CA PRO A 309 -13.94 -26.24 -10.09
C PRO A 309 -14.63 -26.35 -11.45
N GLU A 310 -15.26 -27.49 -11.69
CA GLU A 310 -16.13 -27.78 -12.82
C GLU A 310 -15.41 -28.10 -14.13
N LEU A 311 -15.75 -27.39 -15.22
CA LEU A 311 -15.35 -27.72 -16.58
C LEU A 311 -13.91 -27.30 -16.91
N THR A 312 -13.24 -28.03 -17.76
CA THR A 312 -12.02 -27.52 -18.41
C THR A 312 -12.36 -26.31 -19.30
N TYR A 313 -11.38 -25.43 -19.53
CA TYR A 313 -11.59 -24.28 -20.43
C TYR A 313 -12.09 -24.69 -21.82
N ARG A 314 -11.73 -25.88 -22.32
CA ARG A 314 -12.20 -26.43 -23.60
C ARG A 314 -13.67 -26.80 -23.58
N GLU A 315 -14.11 -27.47 -22.50
CA GLU A 315 -15.51 -27.82 -22.33
C GLU A 315 -16.38 -26.57 -22.17
N LEU A 316 -15.88 -25.56 -21.44
CA LEU A 316 -16.57 -24.28 -21.29
C LEU A 316 -16.65 -23.54 -22.65
N ALA A 317 -15.55 -23.48 -23.42
CA ALA A 317 -15.54 -22.89 -24.75
C ALA A 317 -16.57 -23.56 -25.66
N THR A 318 -16.58 -24.89 -25.72
CA THR A 318 -17.55 -25.67 -26.51
C THR A 318 -18.99 -25.35 -26.08
N ARG A 319 -19.25 -25.26 -24.78
CA ARG A 319 -20.57 -24.92 -24.22
C ARG A 319 -21.02 -23.51 -24.60
N ILE A 320 -20.10 -22.53 -24.52
CA ILE A 320 -20.34 -21.14 -24.94
C ILE A 320 -20.69 -21.07 -26.43
N LEU A 321 -19.94 -21.75 -27.29
CA LEU A 321 -20.15 -21.74 -28.73
C LEU A 321 -21.44 -22.46 -29.17
N ALA A 322 -21.93 -23.42 -28.37
CA ALA A 322 -23.20 -24.09 -28.57
C ALA A 322 -24.42 -23.22 -28.23
N LEU A 323 -24.24 -22.08 -27.56
CA LEU A 323 -25.34 -21.16 -27.24
C LEU A 323 -25.89 -20.48 -28.51
N PRO A 324 -27.20 -20.15 -28.55
CA PRO A 324 -27.78 -19.38 -29.61
C PRO A 324 -27.06 -18.02 -29.79
N THR A 325 -26.81 -17.61 -31.02
CA THR A 325 -26.04 -16.39 -31.31
C THR A 325 -26.60 -15.15 -30.60
N ALA A 326 -27.93 -15.01 -30.55
CA ALA A 326 -28.58 -13.87 -29.90
C ALA A 326 -28.39 -13.80 -28.36
N GLU A 327 -28.13 -14.94 -27.70
CA GLU A 327 -27.97 -15.00 -26.24
C GLU A 327 -26.52 -15.31 -25.85
N ARG A 328 -25.64 -15.58 -26.82
CA ARG A 328 -24.29 -16.09 -26.59
C ARG A 328 -23.46 -15.16 -25.68
N LEU A 329 -23.47 -13.86 -25.95
CA LEU A 329 -22.71 -12.90 -25.17
C LEU A 329 -23.20 -12.86 -23.72
N SER A 330 -24.48 -12.56 -23.48
CA SER A 330 -25.03 -12.39 -22.12
C SER A 330 -24.93 -13.66 -21.27
N ARG A 331 -25.20 -14.84 -21.88
CA ARG A 331 -25.09 -16.12 -21.15
C ARG A 331 -23.63 -16.52 -20.90
N SER A 332 -22.70 -16.15 -21.80
CA SER A 332 -21.27 -16.39 -21.57
C SER A 332 -20.76 -15.59 -20.39
N GLU A 333 -21.13 -14.31 -20.32
CA GLU A 333 -20.79 -13.46 -19.15
C GLU A 333 -21.36 -14.03 -17.84
N GLU A 334 -22.60 -14.52 -17.86
CA GLU A 334 -23.24 -15.12 -16.68
C GLU A 334 -22.49 -16.37 -16.22
N HIS A 335 -22.17 -17.31 -17.13
CA HIS A 335 -21.41 -18.52 -16.79
C HIS A 335 -20.00 -18.21 -16.26
N ILE A 336 -19.33 -17.20 -16.84
CA ILE A 336 -18.00 -16.80 -16.38
C ILE A 336 -18.10 -16.17 -14.99
N LYS A 337 -19.06 -15.30 -14.72
CA LYS A 337 -19.28 -14.73 -13.38
C LYS A 337 -19.53 -15.82 -12.34
N GLU A 338 -20.34 -16.83 -12.67
CA GLU A 338 -20.61 -17.94 -11.79
C GLU A 338 -19.33 -18.75 -11.49
N LEU A 339 -18.54 -19.06 -12.52
CA LEU A 339 -17.26 -19.74 -12.37
C LEU A 339 -16.29 -18.93 -11.48
N LEU A 340 -16.11 -17.63 -11.75
CA LEU A 340 -15.20 -16.78 -10.98
C LEU A 340 -15.66 -16.61 -9.52
N ASN A 341 -16.96 -16.52 -9.27
CA ASN A 341 -17.52 -16.51 -7.92
C ASN A 341 -17.26 -17.84 -7.20
N THR A 342 -17.37 -18.97 -7.90
CA THR A 342 -17.05 -20.29 -7.34
C THR A 342 -15.56 -20.39 -7.01
N CYS A 343 -14.68 -19.91 -7.90
CA CYS A 343 -13.25 -19.82 -7.65
C CYS A 343 -12.93 -18.98 -6.40
N ARG A 344 -13.60 -17.84 -6.24
CA ARG A 344 -13.50 -16.99 -5.05
C ARG A 344 -13.90 -17.73 -3.78
N GLN A 345 -15.06 -18.41 -3.78
CA GLN A 345 -15.56 -19.15 -2.62
C GLN A 345 -14.66 -20.31 -2.22
N GLN A 346 -14.02 -20.95 -3.18
CA GLN A 346 -13.11 -22.08 -2.97
C GLN A 346 -11.64 -21.64 -2.77
N HIS A 347 -11.36 -20.36 -2.72
CA HIS A 347 -10.02 -19.80 -2.59
C HIS A 347 -9.04 -20.39 -3.62
N VAL A 348 -9.43 -20.38 -4.89
CA VAL A 348 -8.54 -20.82 -5.98
C VAL A 348 -7.40 -19.81 -6.13
N VAL A 349 -6.17 -20.29 -6.30
CA VAL A 349 -5.01 -19.42 -6.54
C VAL A 349 -5.28 -18.51 -7.74
N PRO A 350 -5.14 -17.18 -7.61
CA PRO A 350 -5.44 -16.21 -8.69
C PRO A 350 -4.74 -16.51 -10.01
N ASP A 351 -3.45 -16.89 -9.97
CA ASP A 351 -2.70 -17.25 -11.18
C ASP A 351 -3.36 -18.37 -11.99
N LYS A 352 -4.03 -19.33 -11.32
CA LYS A 352 -4.74 -20.41 -12.00
C LYS A 352 -5.99 -19.92 -12.70
N VAL A 353 -6.70 -18.99 -12.07
CA VAL A 353 -7.90 -18.37 -12.64
C VAL A 353 -7.54 -17.50 -13.84
N ILE A 354 -6.49 -16.71 -13.72
CA ILE A 354 -5.96 -15.90 -14.82
C ILE A 354 -5.54 -16.80 -16.01
N GLN A 355 -4.73 -17.82 -15.74
CA GLN A 355 -4.30 -18.79 -16.78
C GLN A 355 -5.48 -19.47 -17.47
N TYR A 356 -6.46 -19.92 -16.69
CA TYR A 356 -7.67 -20.52 -17.24
C TYR A 356 -8.44 -19.55 -18.14
N SER A 357 -8.63 -18.32 -17.70
CA SER A 357 -9.36 -17.30 -18.44
C SER A 357 -8.66 -16.95 -19.76
N VAL A 358 -7.33 -16.84 -19.76
CA VAL A 358 -6.53 -16.63 -20.97
C VAL A 358 -6.63 -17.84 -21.92
N HIS A 359 -6.54 -19.07 -21.39
CA HIS A 359 -6.70 -20.27 -22.20
C HIS A 359 -8.12 -20.41 -22.77
N LEU A 360 -9.14 -20.02 -22.01
CA LEU A 360 -10.52 -19.96 -22.50
C LEU A 360 -10.64 -19.00 -23.69
N LEU A 361 -10.06 -17.81 -23.58
CA LEU A 361 -10.07 -16.82 -24.65
C LEU A 361 -9.41 -17.38 -25.93
N VAL A 362 -8.21 -17.96 -25.81
CA VAL A 362 -7.47 -18.55 -26.94
C VAL A 362 -8.24 -19.73 -27.55
N GLU A 363 -8.90 -20.57 -26.75
CA GLU A 363 -9.68 -21.69 -27.23
C GLU A 363 -10.94 -21.25 -27.96
N LEU A 364 -11.62 -20.21 -27.48
CA LEU A 364 -12.78 -19.59 -28.14
C LEU A 364 -12.36 -19.01 -29.51
N GLU A 365 -11.24 -18.29 -29.55
CA GLU A 365 -10.69 -17.75 -30.79
C GLU A 365 -10.35 -18.86 -31.81
N TYR A 366 -9.71 -19.93 -31.35
CA TYR A 366 -9.35 -21.07 -32.19
C TYR A 366 -10.55 -21.78 -32.78
N GLN A 367 -11.66 -21.93 -32.03
CA GLN A 367 -12.88 -22.61 -32.47
C GLN A 367 -13.78 -21.72 -33.36
N LEU A 368 -13.61 -20.40 -33.31
CA LEU A 368 -14.31 -19.46 -34.18
C LEU A 368 -13.57 -19.34 -35.51
N SER A 369 -14.15 -19.88 -36.58
CA SER A 369 -13.51 -19.96 -37.91
C SER A 369 -13.39 -18.64 -38.67
N GLU A 370 -14.02 -17.55 -38.22
CA GLU A 370 -14.06 -16.26 -38.90
C GLU A 370 -13.95 -15.09 -37.91
N ILE A 371 -12.73 -14.78 -37.48
CA ILE A 371 -12.45 -13.56 -36.72
C ILE A 371 -11.72 -12.56 -37.63
N PRO A 372 -12.19 -11.30 -37.75
CA PRO A 372 -11.48 -10.27 -38.51
C PRO A 372 -10.05 -10.06 -37.98
N ALA A 373 -9.09 -9.79 -38.90
CA ALA A 373 -7.69 -9.55 -38.49
C ALA A 373 -7.56 -8.40 -37.45
N SER A 374 -8.37 -7.35 -37.58
CA SER A 374 -8.43 -6.24 -36.61
C SER A 374 -8.90 -6.66 -35.24
N ALA A 375 -9.75 -7.67 -35.13
CA ALA A 375 -10.19 -8.21 -33.85
C ALA A 375 -9.11 -9.07 -33.18
N HIS A 376 -8.26 -9.73 -33.95
CA HIS A 376 -7.15 -10.53 -33.44
C HIS A 376 -6.18 -9.68 -32.57
N ASP A 377 -5.78 -8.51 -33.06
CA ASP A 377 -4.89 -7.61 -32.32
C ASP A 377 -5.53 -7.17 -30.97
N GLN A 378 -6.83 -6.86 -30.98
CA GLN A 378 -7.57 -6.52 -29.76
C GLN A 378 -7.65 -7.69 -28.78
N LEU A 379 -7.84 -8.93 -29.26
CA LEU A 379 -7.86 -10.12 -28.40
C LEU A 379 -6.50 -10.42 -27.79
N VAL A 380 -5.41 -10.20 -28.52
CA VAL A 380 -4.05 -10.31 -27.98
C VAL A 380 -3.83 -9.28 -26.87
N GLU A 381 -4.26 -8.04 -27.07
CA GLU A 381 -4.18 -6.98 -26.06
C GLU A 381 -5.01 -7.33 -24.82
N CYS A 382 -6.26 -7.79 -24.99
CA CYS A 382 -7.09 -8.29 -23.90
C CYS A 382 -6.40 -9.42 -23.11
N ALA A 383 -5.79 -10.39 -23.80
CA ALA A 383 -5.07 -11.49 -23.16
C ALA A 383 -3.88 -10.98 -22.33
N ASP A 384 -3.15 -9.97 -22.81
CA ASP A 384 -2.04 -9.37 -22.07
C ASP A 384 -2.52 -8.59 -20.85
N PHE A 385 -3.61 -7.84 -20.95
CA PHE A 385 -4.24 -7.21 -19.79
C PHE A 385 -4.74 -8.23 -18.76
N MET A 386 -5.39 -9.33 -19.22
CA MET A 386 -5.83 -10.40 -18.33
C MET A 386 -4.68 -11.05 -17.56
N ARG A 387 -3.52 -11.29 -18.22
CA ARG A 387 -2.32 -11.85 -17.57
C ARG A 387 -1.81 -10.96 -16.43
N ASN A 388 -2.06 -9.66 -16.52
CA ASN A 388 -1.58 -8.65 -15.60
C ASN A 388 -2.67 -8.13 -14.64
N ALA A 389 -3.87 -8.71 -14.67
CA ALA A 389 -4.98 -8.31 -13.83
C ALA A 389 -4.62 -8.43 -12.34
N ILE A 390 -4.78 -7.35 -11.59
CA ILE A 390 -4.50 -7.30 -10.16
C ILE A 390 -5.74 -7.61 -9.31
N SER A 391 -6.91 -7.67 -9.93
CA SER A 391 -8.17 -8.01 -9.28
C SER A 391 -9.06 -8.86 -10.19
N GLN A 392 -10.00 -9.58 -9.55
CA GLN A 392 -11.04 -10.32 -10.29
C GLN A 392 -11.86 -9.39 -11.17
N GLU A 393 -12.17 -8.18 -10.70
CA GLU A 393 -12.95 -7.20 -11.45
C GLU A 393 -12.24 -6.79 -12.76
N GLU A 394 -10.94 -6.55 -12.71
CA GLU A 394 -10.15 -6.26 -13.92
C GLU A 394 -10.11 -7.44 -14.87
N LEU A 395 -9.92 -8.66 -14.35
CA LEU A 395 -9.94 -9.87 -15.16
C LEU A 395 -11.29 -10.04 -15.87
N GLU A 396 -12.40 -9.85 -15.16
CA GLU A 396 -13.76 -9.91 -15.71
C GLU A 396 -13.95 -8.89 -16.82
N GLN A 397 -13.54 -7.65 -16.61
CA GLN A 397 -13.70 -6.57 -17.60
C GLN A 397 -12.99 -6.89 -18.91
N HIS A 398 -11.73 -7.32 -18.86
CA HIS A 398 -10.97 -7.64 -20.07
C HIS A 398 -11.50 -8.90 -20.77
N LEU A 399 -11.94 -9.89 -20.00
CA LEU A 399 -12.53 -11.09 -20.57
C LEU A 399 -13.87 -10.79 -21.23
N PHE A 400 -14.73 -9.96 -20.62
CA PHE A 400 -16.02 -9.56 -21.20
C PHE A 400 -15.83 -8.67 -22.43
N HIS A 401 -14.86 -7.78 -22.41
CA HIS A 401 -14.52 -7.00 -23.58
C HIS A 401 -14.08 -7.89 -24.76
N ALA A 402 -13.24 -8.90 -24.49
CA ALA A 402 -12.84 -9.87 -25.50
C ALA A 402 -14.04 -10.65 -26.06
N LEU A 403 -15.00 -11.05 -25.22
CA LEU A 403 -16.23 -11.71 -25.69
C LEU A 403 -17.10 -10.78 -26.55
N GLN A 404 -17.18 -9.49 -26.20
CA GLN A 404 -17.88 -8.49 -27.03
C GLN A 404 -17.23 -8.36 -28.41
N VAL A 405 -15.89 -8.28 -28.46
CA VAL A 405 -15.14 -8.25 -29.73
C VAL A 405 -15.41 -9.49 -30.58
N MET A 406 -15.52 -10.68 -29.95
CA MET A 406 -15.77 -11.95 -30.67
C MET A 406 -17.21 -12.12 -31.14
N PHE A 407 -18.20 -11.70 -30.34
CA PHE A 407 -19.61 -12.06 -30.56
C PHE A 407 -20.49 -10.91 -31.06
N SER A 408 -19.96 -9.68 -31.16
CA SER A 408 -20.69 -8.52 -31.66
C SER A 408 -20.04 -7.93 -32.92
N PRO A 409 -20.12 -8.61 -34.07
CA PRO A 409 -19.44 -8.17 -35.30
C PRO A 409 -19.96 -6.85 -35.87
N GLU A 410 -21.13 -6.37 -35.45
CA GLU A 410 -21.70 -5.10 -35.92
C GLU A 410 -21.06 -3.85 -35.32
N SER A 411 -20.29 -3.99 -34.24
CA SER A 411 -19.48 -2.89 -33.68
C SER A 411 -18.26 -2.56 -34.57
N ASN A 412 -17.92 -3.41 -35.53
CA ASN A 412 -16.76 -3.27 -36.42
C ASN A 412 -16.96 -2.35 -37.64
N THR A 413 -18.18 -1.82 -37.87
CA THR A 413 -18.41 -0.85 -38.96
C THR A 413 -18.22 0.60 -38.51
N GLN A 414 -17.88 0.84 -37.24
CA GLN A 414 -17.44 2.13 -36.72
C GLN A 414 -16.11 2.06 -35.94
N ALA A 415 -15.31 1.00 -36.13
CA ALA A 415 -13.89 1.03 -35.82
C ALA A 415 -13.18 1.91 -36.87
N THR A 416 -13.52 3.17 -36.88
CA THR A 416 -12.60 4.19 -37.35
C THR A 416 -11.49 4.28 -36.32
N THR A 417 -10.29 3.89 -36.77
CA THR A 417 -9.00 4.39 -36.28
C THR A 417 -8.93 4.66 -34.77
N ASP A 418 -8.05 3.93 -34.10
CA ASP A 418 -7.41 4.25 -32.82
C ASP A 418 -7.50 5.74 -32.46
N GLN A 419 -8.61 6.19 -31.90
CA GLN A 419 -8.68 7.50 -31.30
C GLN A 419 -9.43 7.34 -29.99
N TYR A 420 -8.67 7.10 -28.91
CA TYR A 420 -9.11 7.48 -27.56
C TYR A 420 -9.59 8.93 -27.61
N SER A 421 -10.49 9.31 -26.74
CA SER A 421 -10.79 10.74 -26.58
C SER A 421 -9.50 11.53 -26.39
N LEU A 422 -9.48 12.77 -26.81
CA LEU A 422 -8.29 13.63 -26.74
C LEU A 422 -7.72 13.64 -25.29
N GLU A 423 -8.59 13.61 -24.31
CA GLU A 423 -8.25 13.58 -22.89
C GLU A 423 -7.56 12.27 -22.47
N VAL A 424 -8.04 11.13 -22.98
CA VAL A 424 -7.42 9.82 -22.72
C VAL A 424 -6.09 9.69 -23.46
N GLU A 425 -5.99 10.15 -24.72
CA GLU A 425 -4.72 10.21 -25.45
C GLU A 425 -3.68 11.08 -24.75
N GLN A 426 -4.07 12.26 -24.29
CA GLN A 426 -3.19 13.14 -23.53
C GLN A 426 -2.77 12.52 -22.20
N SER A 427 -3.67 11.81 -21.52
CA SER A 427 -3.38 11.08 -20.29
C SER A 427 -2.33 10.00 -20.54
N ILE A 428 -2.49 9.20 -21.59
CA ILE A 428 -1.55 8.15 -21.99
C ILE A 428 -0.18 8.75 -22.35
N ALA A 429 -0.16 9.85 -23.09
CA ALA A 429 1.08 10.54 -23.44
C ALA A 429 1.81 11.03 -22.18
N TYR A 430 1.09 11.70 -21.27
CA TYR A 430 1.65 12.17 -20.01
C TYR A 430 2.21 11.02 -19.15
N ILE A 431 1.48 9.91 -19.05
CA ILE A 431 1.94 8.72 -18.31
C ILE A 431 3.22 8.16 -18.93
N LYS A 432 3.28 8.02 -20.27
CA LYS A 432 4.46 7.52 -20.98
C LYS A 432 5.71 8.40 -20.78
N GLU A 433 5.54 9.69 -20.63
CA GLU A 433 6.65 10.63 -20.39
C GLU A 433 7.09 10.67 -18.92
N ASN A 434 6.19 10.38 -17.98
CA ASN A 434 6.42 10.61 -16.54
C ASN A 434 6.43 9.34 -15.68
N TYR A 435 6.26 8.14 -16.23
CA TYR A 435 6.13 6.88 -15.45
C TYR A 435 7.31 6.59 -14.51
N MET A 436 8.51 7.11 -14.79
CA MET A 436 9.68 6.97 -13.91
C MET A 436 9.58 7.78 -12.62
N ARG A 437 8.67 8.75 -12.56
CA ARG A 437 8.48 9.63 -11.40
C ARG A 437 7.25 9.19 -10.62
N LYS A 438 7.05 9.78 -9.45
CA LYS A 438 5.82 9.60 -8.69
C LYS A 438 4.70 10.35 -9.42
N ILE A 439 3.85 9.60 -10.13
CA ILE A 439 2.64 10.11 -10.77
C ILE A 439 1.41 9.51 -10.12
N SER A 440 0.34 10.27 -10.07
CA SER A 440 -0.93 9.89 -9.45
C SER A 440 -2.09 10.18 -10.41
N LEU A 441 -3.25 9.57 -10.17
CA LEU A 441 -4.49 9.90 -10.90
C LEU A 441 -4.76 11.42 -10.84
N ALA A 442 -4.53 12.05 -9.67
CA ALA A 442 -4.73 13.48 -9.51
C ALA A 442 -3.80 14.30 -10.41
N SER A 443 -2.52 13.94 -10.51
CA SER A 443 -1.57 14.66 -11.38
C SER A 443 -1.88 14.46 -12.88
N VAL A 444 -2.37 13.28 -13.27
CA VAL A 444 -2.82 13.03 -14.65
C VAL A 444 -4.09 13.83 -14.95
N ALA A 445 -5.06 13.84 -14.02
CA ALA A 445 -6.32 14.57 -14.16
C ALA A 445 -6.09 16.09 -14.25
N GLU A 446 -5.20 16.63 -13.43
CA GLU A 446 -4.79 18.04 -13.48
C GLU A 446 -4.15 18.40 -14.83
N HIS A 447 -3.28 17.52 -15.36
CA HIS A 447 -2.65 17.73 -16.67
C HIS A 447 -3.64 17.84 -17.82
N VAL A 448 -4.69 17.01 -17.79
CA VAL A 448 -5.73 17.02 -18.86
C VAL A 448 -6.93 17.93 -18.53
N GLY A 449 -6.89 18.65 -17.40
CA GLY A 449 -7.93 19.60 -17.01
C GLY A 449 -9.26 18.98 -16.58
N LEU A 450 -9.24 17.73 -16.10
CA LEU A 450 -10.40 16.98 -15.65
C LEU A 450 -10.40 16.73 -14.14
N SER A 451 -11.58 16.42 -13.57
CA SER A 451 -11.62 15.87 -12.22
C SER A 451 -11.13 14.42 -12.20
N SER A 452 -10.46 14.00 -11.12
CA SER A 452 -9.96 12.63 -10.97
C SER A 452 -11.05 11.57 -11.17
N GLY A 453 -12.25 11.79 -10.63
CA GLY A 453 -13.37 10.86 -10.78
C GLY A 453 -13.87 10.72 -12.21
N TYR A 454 -13.92 11.84 -12.96
CA TYR A 454 -14.35 11.81 -14.36
C TYR A 454 -13.29 11.15 -15.25
N LEU A 455 -12.01 11.51 -15.06
CA LEU A 455 -10.91 10.88 -15.79
C LEU A 455 -10.83 9.39 -15.52
N CYS A 456 -10.94 8.96 -14.26
CA CYS A 456 -10.92 7.54 -13.89
C CYS A 456 -11.97 6.76 -14.68
N ARG A 457 -13.18 7.32 -14.80
CA ARG A 457 -14.28 6.68 -15.53
C ARG A 457 -14.00 6.58 -17.03
N ILE A 458 -13.69 7.71 -17.71
CA ILE A 458 -13.49 7.71 -19.17
C ILE A 458 -12.25 6.89 -19.56
N PHE A 459 -11.17 6.98 -18.78
CA PHE A 459 -9.97 6.21 -19.02
C PHE A 459 -10.23 4.70 -18.90
N LYS A 460 -11.00 4.29 -17.87
CA LYS A 460 -11.41 2.90 -17.67
C LYS A 460 -12.36 2.43 -18.78
N ASP A 461 -13.33 3.26 -19.17
CA ASP A 461 -14.30 2.94 -20.22
C ASP A 461 -13.64 2.77 -21.60
N GLU A 462 -12.61 3.56 -21.90
CA GLU A 462 -11.95 3.58 -23.21
C GLU A 462 -10.73 2.62 -23.29
N THR A 463 -9.95 2.51 -22.21
CA THR A 463 -8.74 1.65 -22.18
C THR A 463 -8.99 0.27 -21.57
N GLY A 464 -10.16 0.04 -20.97
CA GLY A 464 -10.49 -1.20 -20.29
C GLY A 464 -9.81 -1.39 -18.91
N GLY A 465 -8.89 -0.50 -18.50
CA GLY A 465 -8.15 -0.61 -17.26
C GLY A 465 -8.06 0.67 -16.45
N SER A 466 -7.66 0.56 -15.19
CA SER A 466 -7.42 1.74 -14.37
C SER A 466 -6.11 2.44 -14.79
N ILE A 467 -6.02 3.75 -14.57
CA ILE A 467 -4.78 4.52 -14.79
C ILE A 467 -3.60 3.90 -14.02
N ASN A 468 -3.82 3.45 -12.78
CA ASN A 468 -2.78 2.83 -11.98
C ASN A 468 -2.32 1.49 -12.58
N THR A 469 -3.24 0.68 -13.10
CA THR A 469 -2.91 -0.55 -13.83
C THR A 469 -2.10 -0.24 -15.06
N TYR A 470 -2.48 0.77 -15.83
CA TYR A 470 -1.76 1.21 -17.02
C TYR A 470 -0.32 1.66 -16.69
N ILE A 471 -0.15 2.47 -15.64
CA ILE A 471 1.17 2.92 -15.15
C ILE A 471 2.02 1.71 -14.75
N ASN A 472 1.46 0.79 -13.96
CA ASN A 472 2.19 -0.39 -13.48
C ASN A 472 2.59 -1.31 -14.63
N ASN A 473 1.72 -1.56 -15.60
CA ASN A 473 2.04 -2.35 -16.77
C ASN A 473 3.17 -1.73 -17.59
N LEU A 474 3.13 -0.42 -17.81
CA LEU A 474 4.21 0.30 -18.51
C LEU A 474 5.54 0.17 -17.75
N ARG A 475 5.53 0.32 -16.42
CA ARG A 475 6.71 0.17 -15.56
C ARG A 475 7.27 -1.24 -15.62
N MET A 476 6.41 -2.27 -15.55
CA MET A 476 6.82 -3.68 -15.62
C MET A 476 7.41 -4.06 -16.96
N ASN A 477 6.81 -3.60 -18.06
CA ASN A 477 7.37 -3.80 -19.41
C ASN A 477 8.79 -3.21 -19.51
N LYS A 478 8.97 -1.97 -19.04
CA LYS A 478 10.27 -1.30 -19.02
C LYS A 478 11.27 -1.98 -18.08
N ALA A 479 10.82 -2.50 -16.95
CA ALA A 479 11.66 -3.29 -16.05
C ALA A 479 12.15 -4.58 -16.73
N GLY A 480 11.29 -5.26 -17.48
CA GLY A 480 11.67 -6.44 -18.28
C GLY A 480 12.76 -6.16 -19.32
N GLU A 481 12.67 -5.00 -20.01
CA GLU A 481 13.70 -4.53 -20.92
C GLU A 481 15.05 -4.30 -20.19
N LEU A 482 15.03 -3.59 -19.06
CA LEU A 482 16.23 -3.26 -18.28
C LEU A 482 16.85 -4.49 -17.62
N LEU A 483 16.05 -5.45 -17.17
CA LEU A 483 16.53 -6.72 -16.57
C LEU A 483 17.15 -7.67 -17.60
N SER A 484 16.96 -7.41 -18.88
CA SER A 484 17.64 -8.18 -19.95
C SER A 484 19.14 -7.87 -20.03
N ASP A 485 19.62 -6.78 -19.42
CA ASP A 485 21.05 -6.48 -19.28
C ASP A 485 21.62 -7.22 -18.07
N LYS A 486 22.72 -7.97 -18.28
CA LYS A 486 23.42 -8.76 -17.24
C LYS A 486 23.94 -7.94 -16.07
N ASN A 487 24.28 -6.68 -16.30
CA ASN A 487 24.92 -5.80 -15.33
C ASN A 487 23.93 -4.97 -14.50
N SER A 488 22.62 -5.07 -14.76
CA SER A 488 21.62 -4.28 -14.04
C SER A 488 21.38 -4.82 -12.63
N TYR A 489 21.49 -3.97 -11.61
CA TYR A 489 21.09 -4.30 -10.24
C TYR A 489 19.59 -4.15 -10.08
N ILE A 490 18.92 -5.15 -9.46
CA ILE A 490 17.46 -5.16 -9.29
C ILE A 490 16.96 -3.89 -8.59
N LYS A 491 17.71 -3.40 -7.61
CA LYS A 491 17.41 -2.16 -6.90
C LYS A 491 17.44 -0.93 -7.84
N GLU A 492 18.42 -0.88 -8.72
CA GLU A 492 18.54 0.22 -9.70
C GLU A 492 17.43 0.17 -10.73
N VAL A 493 17.06 -1.04 -11.19
CA VAL A 493 15.93 -1.23 -12.11
C VAL A 493 14.63 -0.78 -11.44
N ALA A 494 14.37 -1.18 -10.18
CA ALA A 494 13.18 -0.74 -9.45
C ALA A 494 13.08 0.78 -9.40
N VAL A 495 14.15 1.47 -9.03
CA VAL A 495 14.21 2.94 -8.98
C VAL A 495 14.04 3.55 -10.37
N ALA A 496 14.71 3.00 -11.40
CA ALA A 496 14.65 3.51 -12.77
C ALA A 496 13.24 3.45 -13.37
N VAL A 497 12.42 2.49 -12.94
CA VAL A 497 11.02 2.38 -13.39
C VAL A 497 10.01 3.00 -12.43
N GLY A 498 10.48 3.74 -11.40
CA GLY A 498 9.65 4.55 -10.52
C GLY A 498 9.09 3.83 -9.27
N PHE A 499 9.78 2.76 -8.79
CA PHE A 499 9.47 2.12 -7.52
C PHE A 499 10.51 2.47 -6.46
N GLU A 500 10.07 3.01 -5.34
CA GLU A 500 10.92 3.31 -4.18
C GLU A 500 11.23 2.04 -3.36
N ASP A 501 10.29 1.08 -3.35
CA ASP A 501 10.39 -0.18 -2.59
C ASP A 501 10.74 -1.35 -3.54
N GLN A 502 11.96 -1.89 -3.39
CA GLN A 502 12.44 -3.02 -4.18
C GLN A 502 11.65 -4.31 -3.92
N LEU A 503 11.14 -4.53 -2.71
CA LEU A 503 10.41 -5.75 -2.37
C LEU A 503 9.00 -5.71 -2.98
N TYR A 504 8.35 -4.55 -2.91
CA TYR A 504 7.08 -4.32 -3.59
C TYR A 504 7.25 -4.49 -5.11
N PHE A 505 8.27 -3.87 -5.70
CA PHE A 505 8.63 -4.07 -7.11
C PHE A 505 8.82 -5.55 -7.45
N SER A 506 9.59 -6.29 -6.64
CA SER A 506 9.90 -7.70 -6.91
C SER A 506 8.66 -8.59 -6.87
N ARG A 507 7.73 -8.34 -5.94
CA ARG A 507 6.44 -9.03 -5.87
C ARG A 507 5.56 -8.70 -7.09
N LEU A 508 5.46 -7.43 -7.43
CA LEU A 508 4.68 -6.98 -8.57
C LEU A 508 5.26 -7.52 -9.88
N PHE A 509 6.59 -7.50 -10.04
CA PHE A 509 7.28 -8.03 -11.21
C PHE A 509 7.11 -9.56 -11.34
N LYS A 510 7.20 -10.31 -10.23
CA LYS A 510 6.93 -11.76 -10.24
C LYS A 510 5.49 -12.04 -10.65
N ARG A 511 4.54 -11.23 -10.17
CA ARG A 511 3.13 -11.33 -10.56
C ARG A 511 2.94 -11.05 -12.05
N TYR A 512 3.63 -10.03 -12.57
CA TYR A 512 3.58 -9.64 -13.98
C TYR A 512 4.23 -10.65 -14.92
N SER A 513 5.44 -11.13 -14.61
CA SER A 513 6.26 -11.97 -15.49
C SER A 513 6.21 -13.47 -15.16
N GLY A 514 5.59 -13.86 -14.03
CA GLY A 514 5.62 -15.22 -13.48
C GLY A 514 6.94 -15.60 -12.82
N LEU A 515 7.98 -14.77 -12.93
CA LEU A 515 9.33 -15.00 -12.40
C LEU A 515 9.75 -13.83 -11.51
N THR A 516 10.54 -14.10 -10.48
CA THR A 516 11.19 -13.00 -9.77
C THR A 516 12.13 -12.23 -10.70
N PRO A 517 12.45 -10.95 -10.44
CA PRO A 517 13.40 -10.20 -11.25
C PRO A 517 14.75 -10.90 -11.44
N SER A 518 15.21 -11.64 -10.41
CA SER A 518 16.45 -12.44 -10.46
C SER A 518 16.32 -13.63 -11.41
N GLU A 519 15.24 -14.40 -11.32
CA GLU A 519 14.94 -15.54 -12.17
C GLU A 519 14.70 -15.09 -13.61
N TYR A 520 13.99 -13.99 -13.83
CA TYR A 520 13.76 -13.41 -15.16
C TYR A 520 15.08 -13.01 -15.81
N ARG A 521 15.97 -12.31 -15.11
CA ARG A 521 17.30 -11.96 -15.59
C ARG A 521 18.12 -13.20 -15.95
N ALA A 522 18.09 -14.24 -15.11
CA ALA A 522 18.78 -15.50 -15.39
C ALA A 522 18.21 -16.23 -16.61
N SER A 523 16.89 -16.21 -16.80
CA SER A 523 16.25 -16.85 -17.97
C SER A 523 16.57 -16.17 -19.30
N LYS A 524 16.75 -14.84 -19.31
CA LYS A 524 17.13 -14.07 -20.50
C LYS A 524 18.61 -14.14 -20.84
N ASN A 525 19.44 -14.55 -19.86
CA ASN A 525 20.90 -14.62 -19.98
C ASN A 525 21.40 -16.00 -19.50
N PRO A 526 21.06 -17.12 -20.19
CA PRO A 526 21.63 -18.41 -19.84
C PRO A 526 23.16 -18.35 -20.01
N GLN A 527 23.86 -18.93 -19.01
CA GLN A 527 25.34 -18.98 -19.00
C GLN A 527 25.87 -19.83 -20.14
#